data_a0c8aa091186faf7d01b5f47cee7dc2d
#
_entry.id   a0c8aa091186faf7d01b5f47cee7dc2d
#
_cell.length_a   1.000
_cell.length_b   1.000
_cell.length_c   1.000
_cell.angle_alpha   90.00
_cell.angle_beta   90.00
_cell.angle_gamma   90.00
#
_symmetry.space_group_name_H-M   'P 1'
#
loop_
_entity.id
_entity.type
_entity.pdbx_description
1 polymer ?
#
loop_
_entity_poly.entity_id
_entity_poly.type
_entity_poly.pdbx_seq_one_letter_code
_entity_poly.pdbx_strand_id
1 'polypeptide(L)'
;MKERVRLMKCQNKKKNVKRAVAGIWPYVHGKLELPAAEKLMFIPQKPYLPLGTLKEALLYPGSCHKTDEELVMLLEQCRIGYLAKDLYVEADWSHVLSGGEQQRLAFVRALIYQPSWLFLDEATSALDEETEAVMYKLVETLMPDTTIVSIGHRSSLSSFHQIGLFICLLYTSPSPRDISGSR
;
A
#
# COMPACT_ATOMS: atom_id res chain seq x y z
N MET A 1 9.20 10.75 -15.78
CA MET A 1 9.35 10.77 -14.31
C MET A 1 7.93 10.70 -13.76
N LYS A 2 7.54 9.61 -13.13
CA LYS A 2 6.19 9.45 -12.59
C LYS A 2 6.11 10.04 -11.18
N GLU A 3 4.94 10.53 -10.81
CA GLU A 3 4.75 11.33 -9.60
C GLU A 3 4.57 10.44 -8.37
N ARG A 4 5.06 10.91 -7.24
CA ARG A 4 4.85 10.30 -5.93
C ARG A 4 3.95 11.20 -5.11
N VAL A 5 2.76 10.70 -4.82
CA VAL A 5 1.72 11.46 -4.14
C VAL A 5 1.50 10.91 -2.74
N ARG A 6 1.58 11.77 -1.72
CA ARG A 6 1.22 11.45 -0.35
C ARG A 6 -0.15 12.03 -0.02
N LEU A 7 -1.08 11.18 0.41
CA LEU A 7 -2.37 11.62 0.95
C LEU A 7 -2.26 11.87 2.46
N MET A 8 -2.43 13.13 2.87
CA MET A 8 -2.43 13.53 4.28
C MET A 8 -3.85 13.89 4.75
N LYS A 9 -4.17 13.56 5.82
CA LYS A 9 -5.13 13.34 6.88
C LYS A 9 -6.47 14.09 6.90
N CYS A 10 -7.57 13.29 7.08
CA CYS A 10 -8.57 13.50 8.14
C CYS A 10 -9.06 12.12 8.61
N GLN A 11 -9.13 11.88 9.93
CA GLN A 11 -9.10 10.52 10.53
C GLN A 11 -10.11 9.48 10.02
N ASN A 12 -11.31 9.84 9.59
CA ASN A 12 -12.35 8.86 9.19
C ASN A 12 -12.56 8.72 7.68
N LYS A 13 -11.86 9.47 6.82
CA LYS A 13 -12.15 9.56 5.37
C LYS A 13 -11.07 9.03 4.45
N LYS A 14 -9.89 8.74 4.94
CA LYS A 14 -8.84 8.04 4.18
C LYS A 14 -9.33 6.69 3.66
N LYS A 15 -10.08 5.95 4.49
CA LYS A 15 -10.68 4.67 4.10
C LYS A 15 -11.62 4.81 2.91
N ASN A 16 -12.32 5.94 2.78
CA ASN A 16 -13.30 6.15 1.72
C ASN A 16 -12.64 6.51 0.39
N VAL A 17 -11.56 7.32 0.39
CA VAL A 17 -10.84 7.66 -0.84
C VAL A 17 -10.23 6.42 -1.49
N LYS A 18 -9.54 5.57 -0.71
CA LYS A 18 -8.98 4.33 -1.25
C LYS A 18 -10.04 3.36 -1.75
N ARG A 19 -11.19 3.24 -1.03
CA ARG A 19 -12.32 2.42 -1.47
C ARG A 19 -12.95 2.96 -2.76
N ALA A 20 -13.00 4.29 -2.91
CA ALA A 20 -13.45 4.93 -4.14
C ALA A 20 -12.49 4.64 -5.29
N VAL A 21 -11.16 4.79 -5.07
CA VAL A 21 -10.14 4.46 -6.07
C VAL A 21 -10.14 2.98 -6.42
N ALA A 22 -10.38 2.11 -5.43
CA ALA A 22 -10.52 0.66 -5.67
C ALA A 22 -11.86 0.26 -6.30
N GLY A 23 -12.78 1.21 -6.56
CA GLY A 23 -14.10 0.93 -7.16
C GLY A 23 -15.11 0.26 -6.22
N ILE A 24 -14.81 0.15 -4.92
CA ILE A 24 -15.64 -0.55 -3.93
C ILE A 24 -16.46 0.38 -3.02
N TRP A 25 -16.49 1.69 -3.32
CA TRP A 25 -17.26 2.67 -2.55
C TRP A 25 -18.38 3.28 -3.39
N PRO A 26 -19.65 2.87 -3.16
CA PRO A 26 -20.78 3.29 -4.00
C PRO A 26 -21.27 4.73 -3.73
N TYR A 27 -20.81 5.38 -2.66
CA TYR A 27 -21.30 6.69 -2.23
C TYR A 27 -20.36 7.84 -2.65
N VAL A 28 -19.72 7.72 -3.82
CA VAL A 28 -18.89 8.78 -4.39
C VAL A 28 -19.69 9.52 -5.46
N HIS A 29 -19.77 10.83 -5.33
CA HIS A 29 -20.26 11.70 -6.39
C HIS A 29 -19.06 12.43 -7.01
N GLY A 30 -18.86 12.27 -8.30
CA GLY A 30 -17.75 12.87 -9.02
C GLY A 30 -17.24 11.97 -10.15
N LYS A 31 -16.24 12.46 -10.88
CA LYS A 31 -15.56 11.71 -11.93
C LYS A 31 -14.19 11.28 -11.40
N LEU A 32 -13.93 9.99 -11.40
CA LEU A 32 -12.63 9.40 -11.10
C LEU A 32 -12.08 8.80 -12.39
N GLU A 33 -11.02 9.37 -12.90
CA GLU A 33 -10.28 8.82 -14.03
C GLU A 33 -9.07 8.06 -13.49
N LEU A 34 -9.08 6.75 -13.66
CA LEU A 34 -7.95 5.89 -13.35
C LEU A 34 -7.28 5.47 -14.66
N PRO A 35 -5.96 5.27 -14.68
CA PRO A 35 -5.31 4.60 -15.79
C PRO A 35 -5.92 3.22 -15.99
N ALA A 36 -5.87 2.70 -17.22
CA ALA A 36 -6.37 1.36 -17.53
C ALA A 36 -5.92 0.34 -16.47
N ALA A 37 -6.87 -0.48 -16.02
CA ALA A 37 -6.84 -1.28 -14.77
C ALA A 37 -5.70 -2.31 -14.67
N GLU A 38 -4.86 -2.42 -15.67
CA GLU A 38 -3.96 -3.56 -15.85
C GLU A 38 -2.83 -3.66 -14.84
N LYS A 39 -2.54 -2.60 -14.06
CA LYS A 39 -1.42 -2.65 -13.09
C LYS A 39 -1.64 -1.74 -11.88
N LEU A 40 -2.77 -1.89 -11.22
CA LEU A 40 -2.99 -1.26 -9.91
C LEU A 40 -2.71 -2.28 -8.80
N MET A 41 -1.92 -1.90 -7.81
CA MET A 41 -1.70 -2.72 -6.62
C MET A 41 -1.96 -1.93 -5.36
N PHE A 42 -2.67 -2.55 -4.41
CA PHE A 42 -2.95 -1.98 -3.10
C PHE A 42 -2.25 -2.82 -2.03
N ILE A 43 -1.44 -2.18 -1.22
CA ILE A 43 -0.86 -2.78 -0.01
C ILE A 43 -1.54 -2.15 1.20
N PRO A 44 -2.44 -2.88 1.87
CA PRO A 44 -3.09 -2.43 3.10
C PRO A 44 -2.14 -2.53 4.29
N GLN A 45 -2.49 -1.92 5.41
CA GLN A 45 -1.77 -2.01 6.67
C GLN A 45 -1.53 -3.45 7.13
N LYS A 46 -2.54 -4.31 6.95
CA LYS A 46 -2.46 -5.76 7.15
C LYS A 46 -2.66 -6.47 5.82
N PRO A 47 -1.59 -6.94 5.17
CA PRO A 47 -1.68 -7.65 3.90
C PRO A 47 -2.44 -8.97 4.06
N TYR A 48 -3.21 -9.34 3.05
CA TYR A 48 -3.78 -10.68 2.98
C TYR A 48 -2.70 -11.67 2.53
N LEU A 49 -2.56 -12.76 3.27
CA LEU A 49 -1.70 -13.89 2.96
C LEU A 49 -2.58 -15.14 2.79
N PRO A 50 -2.58 -15.77 1.61
CA PRO A 50 -3.31 -17.03 1.41
C PRO A 50 -2.68 -18.15 2.24
N LEU A 51 -3.48 -19.15 2.59
CA LEU A 51 -2.99 -20.43 3.10
C LEU A 51 -2.23 -21.15 2.01
N GLY A 52 -1.18 -21.87 2.35
CA GLY A 52 -0.35 -22.63 1.42
C GLY A 52 1.14 -22.37 1.62
N THR A 53 1.91 -22.60 0.58
CA THR A 53 3.36 -22.40 0.62
C THR A 53 3.74 -20.92 0.66
N LEU A 54 4.92 -20.60 1.20
CA LEU A 54 5.43 -19.22 1.17
C LEU A 54 5.57 -18.72 -0.27
N LYS A 55 5.96 -19.58 -1.19
CA LYS A 55 6.07 -19.25 -2.61
C LYS A 55 4.73 -18.83 -3.21
N GLU A 56 3.65 -19.57 -2.91
CA GLU A 56 2.30 -19.18 -3.31
C GLU A 56 1.88 -17.86 -2.69
N ALA A 57 2.19 -17.66 -1.41
CA ALA A 57 1.95 -16.41 -0.74
C ALA A 57 2.70 -15.24 -1.37
N LEU A 58 3.92 -15.42 -1.86
CA LEU A 58 4.71 -14.42 -2.57
C LEU A 58 4.12 -14.10 -3.96
N LEU A 59 3.65 -15.10 -4.68
CA LEU A 59 3.16 -14.96 -6.05
C LEU A 59 1.68 -14.53 -6.14
N TYR A 60 0.94 -14.51 -5.01
CA TYR A 60 -0.45 -14.09 -4.97
C TYR A 60 -0.63 -12.59 -5.28
N PRO A 61 -1.67 -12.18 -6.06
CA PRO A 61 -2.76 -12.97 -6.64
C PRO A 61 -2.48 -13.47 -8.07
N GLY A 62 -1.27 -13.30 -8.57
CA GLY A 62 -0.93 -13.63 -9.94
C GLY A 62 -0.14 -14.93 -10.08
N SER A 63 0.01 -15.37 -11.32
CA SER A 63 0.93 -16.45 -11.73
C SER A 63 2.16 -15.82 -12.41
N CYS A 64 2.93 -15.01 -11.68
CA CYS A 64 4.18 -14.50 -12.23
C CYS A 64 5.22 -15.61 -12.21
N HIS A 65 5.85 -15.87 -13.36
CA HIS A 65 6.95 -16.84 -13.45
C HIS A 65 8.25 -16.17 -12.96
N LYS A 66 8.53 -16.36 -11.67
CA LYS A 66 9.81 -16.00 -11.07
C LYS A 66 10.54 -17.27 -10.65
N THR A 67 11.84 -17.32 -10.89
CA THR A 67 12.66 -18.44 -10.39
C THR A 67 12.85 -18.33 -8.88
N ASP A 68 13.23 -19.43 -8.26
CA ASP A 68 13.46 -19.44 -6.81
C ASP A 68 14.61 -18.51 -6.42
N GLU A 69 15.64 -18.43 -7.26
CA GLU A 69 16.78 -17.52 -7.07
C GLU A 69 16.35 -16.06 -7.09
N GLU A 70 15.45 -15.68 -8.02
CA GLU A 70 14.89 -14.33 -8.06
C GLU A 70 14.06 -14.01 -6.83
N LEU A 71 13.25 -14.98 -6.35
CA LEU A 71 12.46 -14.83 -5.13
C LEU A 71 13.37 -14.65 -3.89
N VAL A 72 14.41 -15.48 -3.79
CA VAL A 72 15.39 -15.39 -2.70
C VAL A 72 16.08 -14.02 -2.69
N MET A 73 16.53 -13.53 -3.85
CA MET A 73 17.13 -12.20 -3.96
C MET A 73 16.18 -11.09 -3.47
N LEU A 74 14.91 -11.14 -3.86
CA LEU A 74 13.93 -10.14 -3.44
C LEU A 74 13.65 -10.22 -1.93
N LEU A 75 13.60 -11.42 -1.36
CA LEU A 75 13.48 -11.63 0.09
C LEU A 75 14.68 -11.03 0.84
N GLU A 76 15.89 -11.23 0.35
CA GLU A 76 17.11 -10.68 0.95
C GLU A 76 17.10 -9.15 0.90
N GLN A 77 16.79 -8.56 -0.26
CA GLN A 77 16.69 -7.11 -0.43
C GLN A 77 15.65 -6.50 0.53
N CYS A 78 14.54 -7.19 0.77
CA CYS A 78 13.51 -6.78 1.72
C CYS A 78 13.81 -7.15 3.19
N ARG A 79 15.05 -7.58 3.49
CA ARG A 79 15.52 -7.94 4.85
C ARG A 79 14.70 -9.09 5.52
N ILE A 80 14.21 -10.03 4.70
CA ILE A 80 13.53 -11.26 5.13
C ILE A 80 14.10 -12.51 4.43
N GLY A 81 15.38 -12.46 4.01
CA GLY A 81 16.05 -13.54 3.30
C GLY A 81 16.11 -14.87 4.06
N TYR A 82 16.06 -14.83 5.42
CA TYR A 82 16.00 -16.04 6.25
C TYR A 82 14.75 -16.91 5.99
N LEU A 83 13.70 -16.34 5.38
CA LEU A 83 12.50 -17.08 4.96
C LEU A 83 12.72 -17.91 3.68
N ALA A 84 13.83 -17.71 2.98
CA ALA A 84 14.11 -18.42 1.72
C ALA A 84 14.12 -19.97 1.89
N LYS A 85 14.55 -20.46 3.04
CA LYS A 85 14.52 -21.88 3.39
C LYS A 85 13.10 -22.47 3.47
N ASP A 86 12.12 -21.63 3.69
CA ASP A 86 10.73 -22.01 3.93
C ASP A 86 9.83 -21.81 2.69
N LEU A 87 10.40 -21.55 1.49
CA LEU A 87 9.65 -21.25 0.26
C LEU A 87 8.57 -22.29 -0.06
N TYR A 88 8.82 -23.55 0.25
CA TYR A 88 7.91 -24.67 -0.02
C TYR A 88 7.20 -25.20 1.23
N VAL A 89 7.40 -24.54 2.36
CA VAL A 89 6.69 -24.89 3.61
C VAL A 89 5.26 -24.38 3.52
N GLU A 90 4.30 -25.27 3.78
CA GLU A 90 2.88 -24.92 3.90
C GLU A 90 2.58 -24.44 5.34
N ALA A 91 2.01 -23.25 5.45
CA ALA A 91 1.62 -22.68 6.73
C ALA A 91 0.53 -21.61 6.59
N ASP A 92 -0.05 -21.22 7.72
CA ASP A 92 -0.78 -19.96 7.83
C ASP A 92 0.20 -18.83 8.12
N TRP A 93 0.75 -18.27 7.04
CA TRP A 93 1.77 -17.21 7.11
C TRP A 93 1.27 -15.95 7.79
N SER A 94 -0.04 -15.74 7.85
CA SER A 94 -0.63 -14.59 8.56
C SER A 94 -0.48 -14.71 10.07
N HIS A 95 -0.34 -15.92 10.60
CA HIS A 95 -0.10 -16.20 12.01
C HIS A 95 1.38 -16.46 12.34
N VAL A 96 2.14 -16.96 11.38
CA VAL A 96 3.57 -17.25 11.55
C VAL A 96 4.41 -15.97 11.52
N LEU A 97 4.09 -15.05 10.59
CA LEU A 97 4.87 -13.84 10.38
C LEU A 97 4.40 -12.69 11.28
N SER A 98 5.36 -11.95 11.84
CA SER A 98 5.10 -10.67 12.50
C SER A 98 4.51 -9.64 11.55
N GLY A 99 3.87 -8.60 12.07
CA GLY A 99 3.29 -7.54 11.24
C GLY A 99 4.32 -6.86 10.31
N GLY A 100 5.54 -6.66 10.78
CA GLY A 100 6.62 -6.09 9.97
C GLY A 100 7.09 -7.03 8.87
N GLU A 101 7.16 -8.34 9.12
CA GLU A 101 7.48 -9.33 8.08
C GLU A 101 6.38 -9.44 7.03
N GLN A 102 5.11 -9.41 7.45
CA GLN A 102 3.98 -9.39 6.52
C GLN A 102 4.02 -8.16 5.61
N GLN A 103 4.33 -6.98 6.17
CA GLN A 103 4.47 -5.75 5.39
C GLN A 103 5.64 -5.85 4.40
N ARG A 104 6.83 -6.32 4.83
CA ARG A 104 7.97 -6.54 3.93
C ARG A 104 7.67 -7.56 2.83
N LEU A 105 6.96 -8.64 3.15
CA LEU A 105 6.50 -9.62 2.15
C LEU A 105 5.57 -8.99 1.12
N ALA A 106 4.71 -8.06 1.53
CA ALA A 106 3.86 -7.32 0.59
C ALA A 106 4.67 -6.39 -0.34
N PHE A 107 5.80 -5.83 0.13
CA PHE A 107 6.73 -5.13 -0.74
C PHE A 107 7.42 -6.08 -1.72
N VAL A 108 7.84 -7.28 -1.30
CA VAL A 108 8.35 -8.32 -2.23
C VAL A 108 7.34 -8.60 -3.34
N ARG A 109 6.05 -8.74 -3.00
CA ARG A 109 4.98 -8.90 -4.01
C ARG A 109 4.91 -7.72 -4.98
N ALA A 110 5.02 -6.49 -4.48
CA ALA A 110 5.02 -5.32 -5.35
C ALA A 110 6.20 -5.33 -6.32
N LEU A 111 7.39 -5.72 -5.85
CA LEU A 111 8.60 -5.86 -6.68
C LEU A 111 8.47 -6.99 -7.72
N ILE A 112 7.76 -8.07 -7.39
CA ILE A 112 7.46 -9.15 -8.33
C ILE A 112 6.46 -8.68 -9.40
N TYR A 113 5.38 -8.03 -8.96
CA TYR A 113 4.25 -7.65 -9.81
C TYR A 113 4.52 -6.42 -10.67
N GLN A 114 5.39 -5.51 -10.21
CA GLN A 114 5.76 -4.27 -10.87
C GLN A 114 4.55 -3.45 -11.37
N PRO A 115 3.68 -3.01 -10.46
CA PRO A 115 2.48 -2.27 -10.83
C PRO A 115 2.83 -0.89 -11.40
N SER A 116 1.99 -0.35 -12.29
CA SER A 116 2.12 1.05 -12.75
C SER A 116 1.71 2.04 -11.65
N TRP A 117 0.82 1.63 -10.75
CA TRP A 117 0.36 2.41 -9.60
C TRP A 117 0.37 1.55 -8.35
N LEU A 118 1.09 2.02 -7.33
CA LEU A 118 1.22 1.36 -6.03
C LEU A 118 0.58 2.22 -4.94
N PHE A 119 -0.51 1.73 -4.36
CA PHE A 119 -1.20 2.37 -3.25
C PHE A 119 -0.77 1.72 -1.93
N LEU A 120 -0.18 2.51 -1.04
CA LEU A 120 0.32 2.09 0.27
C LEU A 120 -0.58 2.68 1.36
N ASP A 121 -1.36 1.84 2.04
CA ASP A 121 -2.23 2.28 3.13
C ASP A 121 -1.67 1.88 4.49
N GLU A 122 -0.89 2.79 5.09
CA GLU A 122 -0.16 2.52 6.33
C GLU A 122 0.73 1.25 6.22
N ALA A 123 1.20 0.95 5.02
CA ALA A 123 1.88 -0.29 4.66
C ALA A 123 3.27 -0.45 5.31
N THR A 124 3.76 0.57 5.99
CA THR A 124 5.03 0.60 6.71
C THR A 124 4.85 0.86 8.21
N SER A 125 3.60 0.83 8.71
CA SER A 125 3.29 1.18 10.09
C SER A 125 3.93 0.27 11.14
N ALA A 126 4.23 -0.98 10.80
CA ALA A 126 4.90 -1.96 11.66
C ALA A 126 6.42 -2.03 11.44
N LEU A 127 6.98 -1.18 10.57
CA LEU A 127 8.41 -1.10 10.31
C LEU A 127 9.04 0.02 11.14
N ASP A 128 10.32 -0.14 11.49
CA ASP A 128 11.17 0.96 11.95
C ASP A 128 11.51 1.91 10.78
N GLU A 129 11.98 3.12 11.10
CA GLU A 129 12.25 4.15 10.09
C GLU A 129 13.36 3.74 9.10
N GLU A 130 14.36 2.98 9.55
CA GLU A 130 15.44 2.51 8.69
C GLU A 130 14.92 1.50 7.67
N THR A 131 14.14 0.51 8.12
CA THR A 131 13.53 -0.49 7.25
C THR A 131 12.51 0.13 6.30
N GLU A 132 11.72 1.10 6.79
CA GLU A 132 10.82 1.89 5.94
C GLU A 132 11.58 2.58 4.80
N ALA A 133 12.69 3.26 5.12
CA ALA A 133 13.52 3.94 4.12
C ALA A 133 14.08 2.94 3.08
N VAL A 134 14.51 1.77 3.51
CA VAL A 134 14.98 0.71 2.60
C VAL A 134 13.87 0.27 1.66
N MET A 135 12.63 0.04 2.15
CA MET A 135 11.51 -0.37 1.30
C MET A 135 11.19 0.68 0.24
N TYR A 136 11.11 1.96 0.61
CA TYR A 136 10.87 3.04 -0.36
C TYR A 136 11.99 3.16 -1.38
N LYS A 137 13.26 3.04 -0.95
CA LYS A 137 14.42 3.08 -1.85
C LYS A 137 14.42 1.91 -2.84
N LEU A 138 14.05 0.70 -2.40
CA LEU A 138 13.92 -0.46 -3.29
C LEU A 138 12.86 -0.22 -4.35
N VAL A 139 11.68 0.26 -3.96
CA VAL A 139 10.61 0.60 -4.91
C VAL A 139 11.08 1.67 -5.89
N GLU A 140 11.80 2.69 -5.41
CA GLU A 140 12.34 3.76 -6.26
C GLU A 140 13.35 3.23 -7.29
N THR A 141 14.23 2.33 -6.85
CA THR A 141 15.34 1.81 -7.68
C THR A 141 14.86 0.74 -8.66
N LEU A 142 14.03 -0.19 -8.20
CA LEU A 142 13.61 -1.35 -8.98
C LEU A 142 12.32 -1.13 -9.77
N MET A 143 11.55 -0.10 -9.41
CA MET A 143 10.30 0.26 -10.09
C MET A 143 10.24 1.79 -10.39
N PRO A 144 11.20 2.34 -11.16
CA PRO A 144 11.30 3.78 -11.40
C PRO A 144 10.07 4.36 -12.13
N ASP A 145 9.34 3.52 -12.84
CA ASP A 145 8.14 3.90 -13.60
C ASP A 145 6.84 3.75 -12.81
N THR A 146 6.90 3.31 -11.57
CA THR A 146 5.71 3.15 -10.72
C THR A 146 5.33 4.47 -10.06
N THR A 147 4.07 4.87 -10.18
CA THR A 147 3.50 5.96 -9.38
C THR A 147 3.13 5.45 -8.01
N ILE A 148 3.65 6.10 -6.95
CA ILE A 148 3.40 5.70 -5.56
C ILE A 148 2.42 6.68 -4.92
N VAL A 149 1.36 6.13 -4.31
CA VAL A 149 0.39 6.88 -3.52
C VAL A 149 0.39 6.32 -2.10
N SER A 150 0.95 7.06 -1.14
CA SER A 150 1.02 6.62 0.25
C SER A 150 0.01 7.34 1.13
N ILE A 151 -0.68 6.56 1.94
CA ILE A 151 -1.55 7.03 3.02
C ILE A 151 -0.84 6.69 4.32
N GLY A 152 -0.43 7.69 5.07
CA GLY A 152 0.31 7.49 6.31
C GLY A 152 0.27 8.71 7.21
N HIS A 153 0.70 8.51 8.45
CA HIS A 153 0.76 9.56 9.47
C HIS A 153 2.19 10.00 9.78
N ARG A 154 3.17 9.17 9.45
CA ARG A 154 4.57 9.42 9.78
C ARG A 154 5.12 10.60 8.98
N SER A 155 5.87 11.47 9.64
CA SER A 155 6.58 12.58 8.99
C SER A 155 7.67 12.09 8.03
N SER A 156 8.30 10.93 8.33
CA SER A 156 9.31 10.27 7.50
C SER A 156 8.85 10.07 6.05
N LEU A 157 7.56 9.81 5.84
CA LEU A 157 7.01 9.62 4.50
C LEU A 157 7.14 10.87 3.60
N SER A 158 7.29 12.07 4.17
CA SER A 158 7.41 13.30 3.37
C SER A 158 8.69 13.34 2.54
N SER A 159 9.75 12.70 3.00
CA SER A 159 11.03 12.65 2.28
C SER A 159 11.00 11.79 1.01
N PHE A 160 10.04 10.86 0.92
CA PHE A 160 9.89 9.93 -0.21
C PHE A 160 8.85 10.38 -1.25
N HIS A 161 8.17 11.52 -1.01
CA HIS A 161 7.07 11.97 -1.86
C HIS A 161 7.27 13.43 -2.30
N GLN A 162 6.95 13.72 -3.56
CA GLN A 162 7.06 15.04 -4.17
C GLN A 162 5.82 15.88 -3.94
N ILE A 163 4.66 15.24 -3.82
CA ILE A 163 3.36 15.93 -3.70
C ILE A 163 2.65 15.46 -2.43
N GLY A 164 2.19 16.41 -1.63
CA GLY A 164 1.33 16.16 -0.47
C GLY A 164 -0.09 16.61 -0.74
N LEU A 165 -1.07 15.71 -0.64
CA LEU A 165 -2.49 16.03 -0.73
C LEU A 165 -3.13 15.98 0.65
N PHE A 166 -3.76 17.09 1.05
CA PHE A 166 -4.56 17.20 2.26
C PHE A 166 -6.04 17.08 1.91
N ILE A 167 -6.69 16.01 2.37
CA ILE A 167 -8.12 15.83 2.18
C ILE A 167 -8.82 16.26 3.45
N CYS A 168 -9.41 17.47 3.44
CA CYS A 168 -10.25 18.00 4.50
C CYS A 168 -11.71 17.99 4.08
N LEU A 169 -12.62 17.74 5.03
CA LEU A 169 -14.01 18.12 4.89
C LEU A 169 -14.23 19.44 5.61
N LEU A 170 -14.71 20.39 4.85
CA LEU A 170 -15.42 21.51 5.44
C LEU A 170 -16.79 20.99 5.93
N TYR A 171 -16.90 20.79 7.22
CA TYR A 171 -18.21 20.70 7.87
C TYR A 171 -18.75 22.13 7.94
N THR A 172 -19.64 22.47 7.04
CA THR A 172 -20.59 23.56 7.30
C THR A 172 -21.67 22.94 8.18
N SER A 173 -21.47 22.95 9.50
CA SER A 173 -22.62 22.84 10.42
C SER A 173 -23.47 24.09 10.16
N PRO A 174 -24.76 23.97 9.87
CA PRO A 174 -25.61 25.15 9.84
C PRO A 174 -25.47 25.87 11.17
N SER A 175 -25.17 27.18 11.11
CA SER A 175 -25.08 28.00 12.29
C SER A 175 -26.41 27.93 13.03
N PRO A 176 -26.42 27.87 14.39
CA PRO A 176 -27.68 27.94 15.15
C PRO A 176 -28.53 29.18 14.87
N ARG A 177 -28.01 30.15 14.11
CA ARG A 177 -28.71 31.37 13.71
C ARG A 177 -29.66 31.19 12.51
N ASP A 178 -29.53 30.07 11.76
CA ASP A 178 -30.39 29.82 10.58
C ASP A 178 -31.71 29.12 10.92
N ILE A 179 -31.94 28.83 12.19
CA ILE A 179 -33.20 28.17 12.68
C ILE A 179 -34.22 29.17 13.21
N SER A 180 -33.92 30.45 13.29
CA SER A 180 -34.84 31.50 13.81
C SER A 180 -35.47 32.33 12.70
N GLY A 181 -36.27 31.70 11.87
CA GLY A 181 -36.98 32.43 10.79
C GLY A 181 -38.15 31.63 10.22
N SER A 182 -39.14 31.30 11.05
CA SER A 182 -40.50 31.00 10.56
C SER A 182 -41.45 31.12 11.71
N ARG A 183 -42.08 32.28 11.81
CA ARG A 183 -43.44 32.48 12.38
C ARG A 183 -44.28 33.07 11.27
#